data_8543fb8b0304081f5f93d510405bba53
#
_entry.id   8543fb8b0304081f5f93d510405bba53
#
_cell.length_a   1.000
_cell.length_b   1.000
_cell.length_c   1.000
_cell.angle_alpha   90.00
_cell.angle_beta   90.00
_cell.angle_gamma   90.00
#
_symmetry.space_group_name_H-M   'P 1'
#
loop_
_entity.id
_entity.type
_entity.pdbx_description
1 polymer ?
#
loop_
_entity_poly.entity_id
_entity_poly.type
_entity_poly.pdbx_seq_one_letter_code
_entity_poly.pdbx_strand_id
1 'polypeptide(L)'
;TYVLSAIVTKRTGETLTEYLTPRLFGPLGITKYYWETCPKGITKGGWGLFLCAEDMAKLGQLYLQRGKWNGQQLVSEYWIEISTARHLKTQNGTYGYGYQLWMEQRPGSFEYNGMLGQNVIIYPDMDMVLVTNAGNKEMFQDCIMLNIIRKYFPVNYHPADVLPENPLSYSLLKRLCGELENGENNNRSTSLRGRWKR
;
A
#
# COMPACT_ATOMS: atom_id res chain seq x y z
N THR A 1 15.07 3.47 7.10
CA THR A 1 14.59 4.03 5.79
C THR A 1 15.01 5.49 5.56
N TYR A 2 14.92 6.37 6.56
CA TYR A 2 15.40 7.76 6.41
C TYR A 2 16.86 7.84 5.93
N VAL A 3 17.75 7.03 6.49
CA VAL A 3 19.16 6.98 6.06
C VAL A 3 19.28 6.54 4.60
N LEU A 4 18.44 5.62 4.12
CA LEU A 4 18.42 5.22 2.70
C LEU A 4 18.04 6.40 1.80
N SER A 5 17.05 7.21 2.18
CA SER A 5 16.70 8.44 1.47
C SER A 5 17.89 9.42 1.40
N ALA A 6 18.57 9.61 2.52
CA ALA A 6 19.77 10.46 2.57
C ALA A 6 20.92 9.93 1.69
N ILE A 7 21.09 8.61 1.60
CA ILE A 7 22.07 7.98 0.72
C ILE A 7 21.72 8.23 -0.75
N VAL A 8 20.45 8.08 -1.15
CA VAL A 8 20.00 8.40 -2.52
C VAL A 8 20.34 9.85 -2.84
N THR A 9 19.93 10.79 -1.99
CA THR A 9 20.22 12.22 -2.19
C THR A 9 21.73 12.48 -2.32
N LYS A 10 22.54 11.88 -1.45
CA LYS A 10 23.99 12.05 -1.50
C LYS A 10 24.62 11.48 -2.79
N ARG A 11 24.10 10.38 -3.30
CA ARG A 11 24.67 9.67 -4.46
C ARG A 11 24.23 10.25 -5.79
N THR A 12 23.01 10.80 -5.86
CA THR A 12 22.40 11.27 -7.10
C THR A 12 22.38 12.80 -7.23
N GLY A 13 22.46 13.52 -6.12
CA GLY A 13 22.22 14.97 -6.06
C GLY A 13 20.74 15.33 -6.08
N GLU A 14 19.84 14.37 -6.25
CA GLU A 14 18.39 14.54 -6.27
C GLU A 14 17.78 14.16 -4.90
N THR A 15 16.72 14.82 -4.46
CA THR A 15 15.93 14.32 -3.34
C THR A 15 15.31 12.97 -3.72
N LEU A 16 14.93 12.13 -2.73
CA LEU A 16 14.28 10.86 -3.02
C LEU A 16 12.99 11.06 -3.85
N THR A 17 12.27 12.15 -3.61
CA THR A 17 11.06 12.50 -4.36
C THR A 17 11.38 12.80 -5.82
N GLU A 18 12.37 13.66 -6.10
CA GLU A 18 12.81 13.99 -7.46
C GLU A 18 13.32 12.75 -8.19
N TYR A 19 14.08 11.90 -7.50
CA TYR A 19 14.61 10.67 -8.04
C TYR A 19 13.52 9.67 -8.46
N LEU A 20 12.49 9.48 -7.61
CA LEU A 20 11.43 8.49 -7.84
C LEU A 20 10.34 9.00 -8.79
N THR A 21 10.15 10.31 -8.92
CA THR A 21 9.09 10.87 -9.76
C THR A 21 9.17 10.36 -11.21
N PRO A 22 10.28 10.52 -11.95
CA PRO A 22 10.36 10.02 -13.33
C PRO A 22 10.53 8.50 -13.43
N ARG A 23 11.02 7.83 -12.38
CA ARG A 23 11.40 6.40 -12.42
C ARG A 23 10.31 5.45 -11.92
N LEU A 24 9.43 5.94 -11.05
CA LEU A 24 8.39 5.12 -10.42
C LEU A 24 7.02 5.81 -10.48
N PHE A 25 6.88 7.00 -9.90
CA PHE A 25 5.56 7.64 -9.78
C PHE A 25 4.97 8.01 -11.14
N GLY A 26 5.77 8.60 -12.03
CA GLY A 26 5.34 8.95 -13.38
C GLY A 26 4.85 7.75 -14.18
N PRO A 27 5.66 6.69 -14.35
CA PRO A 27 5.22 5.47 -15.02
C PRO A 27 3.96 4.82 -14.43
N LEU A 28 3.77 4.89 -13.10
CA LEU A 28 2.58 4.40 -12.42
C LEU A 28 1.37 5.36 -12.55
N GLY A 29 1.55 6.55 -13.13
CA GLY A 29 0.51 7.57 -13.20
C GLY A 29 0.14 8.14 -11.82
N ILE A 30 1.08 8.13 -10.88
CA ILE A 30 0.93 8.75 -9.56
C ILE A 30 1.35 10.22 -9.70
N THR A 31 0.38 11.12 -9.74
CA THR A 31 0.60 12.55 -9.99
C THR A 31 0.28 13.44 -8.80
N LYS A 32 -0.56 12.95 -7.87
CA LYS A 32 -0.99 13.68 -6.68
C LYS A 32 -0.42 13.03 -5.44
N TYR A 33 0.69 13.53 -4.96
CA TYR A 33 1.31 13.05 -3.73
C TYR A 33 2.02 14.21 -3.02
N TYR A 34 2.24 14.01 -1.73
CA TYR A 34 3.07 14.88 -0.92
C TYR A 34 3.99 14.02 -0.07
N TRP A 35 5.27 14.34 -0.03
CA TRP A 35 6.23 13.64 0.83
C TRP A 35 6.99 14.64 1.69
N GLU A 36 6.86 14.48 2.98
CA GLU A 36 7.51 15.36 3.95
C GLU A 36 9.03 15.29 3.86
N THR A 37 9.66 16.42 4.14
CA THR A 37 11.11 16.52 4.29
C THR A 37 11.49 16.85 5.74
N CYS A 38 12.73 16.57 6.13
CA CYS A 38 13.31 17.06 7.36
C CYS A 38 13.79 18.53 7.17
N PRO A 39 14.19 19.25 8.26
CA PRO A 39 14.70 20.62 8.15
C PRO A 39 15.94 20.79 7.24
N LYS A 40 16.66 19.70 6.95
CA LYS A 40 17.79 19.68 5.99
C LYS A 40 17.37 19.43 4.55
N GLY A 41 16.07 19.41 4.22
CA GLY A 41 15.54 19.15 2.90
C GLY A 41 15.56 17.67 2.46
N ILE A 42 15.98 16.75 3.32
CA ILE A 42 16.02 15.32 2.97
C ILE A 42 14.60 14.73 3.11
N THR A 43 14.11 14.07 2.07
CA THR A 43 12.81 13.38 2.07
C THR A 43 12.78 12.30 3.18
N LYS A 44 11.71 12.26 3.96
CA LYS A 44 11.53 11.26 5.02
C LYS A 44 11.21 9.90 4.40
N GLY A 45 12.20 9.04 4.18
CA GLY A 45 12.04 7.77 3.48
C GLY A 45 11.21 6.71 4.22
N GLY A 46 10.96 6.88 5.51
CA GLY A 46 10.26 5.89 6.34
C GLY A 46 8.82 6.26 6.69
N TRP A 47 8.42 7.50 6.46
CA TRP A 47 7.08 8.02 6.76
C TRP A 47 6.83 9.34 6.03
N GLY A 48 5.62 9.88 6.19
CA GLY A 48 5.27 11.19 5.68
C GLY A 48 5.03 11.24 4.17
N LEU A 49 4.85 10.09 3.51
CA LEU A 49 4.35 10.01 2.15
C LEU A 49 2.82 9.92 2.19
N PHE A 50 2.15 10.86 1.54
CA PHE A 50 0.71 10.93 1.42
C PHE A 50 0.31 10.52 0.00
N LEU A 51 -0.48 9.46 -0.11
CA LEU A 51 -1.02 8.91 -1.35
C LEU A 51 -2.51 8.66 -1.18
N CYS A 52 -3.28 8.69 -2.26
CA CYS A 52 -4.62 8.15 -2.24
C CYS A 52 -4.59 6.61 -2.27
N ALA A 53 -5.68 5.97 -1.86
CA ALA A 53 -5.77 4.51 -1.79
C ALA A 53 -5.52 3.84 -3.15
N GLU A 54 -5.99 4.45 -4.23
CA GLU A 54 -5.77 3.95 -5.58
C GLU A 54 -4.28 3.95 -5.97
N ASP A 55 -3.54 4.99 -5.61
CA ASP A 55 -2.10 5.06 -5.86
C ASP A 55 -1.31 4.07 -5.00
N MET A 56 -1.76 3.83 -3.76
CA MET A 56 -1.22 2.74 -2.94
C MET A 56 -1.46 1.37 -3.59
N ALA A 57 -2.65 1.16 -4.17
CA ALA A 57 -2.96 -0.08 -4.89
C ALA A 57 -2.06 -0.30 -6.11
N LYS A 58 -1.69 0.76 -6.85
CA LYS A 58 -0.75 0.66 -7.98
C LYS A 58 0.63 0.16 -7.55
N LEU A 59 1.12 0.58 -6.37
CA LEU A 59 2.37 0.06 -5.81
C LEU A 59 2.25 -1.42 -5.45
N GLY A 60 1.13 -1.84 -4.86
CA GLY A 60 0.86 -3.25 -4.60
C GLY A 60 0.76 -4.07 -5.90
N GLN A 61 0.06 -3.55 -6.89
CA GLN A 61 -0.09 -4.18 -8.21
C GLN A 61 1.26 -4.33 -8.94
N LEU A 62 2.15 -3.36 -8.82
CA LEU A 62 3.51 -3.46 -9.36
C LEU A 62 4.26 -4.67 -8.78
N TYR A 63 4.14 -4.89 -7.47
CA TYR A 63 4.73 -6.07 -6.82
C TYR A 63 4.04 -7.37 -7.23
N LEU A 64 2.71 -7.38 -7.31
CA LEU A 64 1.93 -8.52 -7.77
C LEU A 64 2.33 -8.94 -9.20
N GLN A 65 2.59 -7.97 -10.07
CA GLN A 65 3.06 -8.17 -11.45
C GLN A 65 4.57 -8.33 -11.57
N ARG A 66 5.27 -8.70 -10.49
CA ARG A 66 6.71 -8.94 -10.48
C ARG A 66 7.54 -7.78 -11.01
N GLY A 67 7.12 -6.56 -10.70
CA GLY A 67 7.81 -5.33 -11.07
C GLY A 67 7.53 -4.82 -12.48
N LYS A 68 6.59 -5.44 -13.22
CA LYS A 68 6.14 -4.99 -14.54
C LYS A 68 4.95 -4.03 -14.40
N TRP A 69 4.93 -3.03 -15.27
CA TRP A 69 3.81 -2.11 -15.40
C TRP A 69 3.63 -1.73 -16.87
N ASN A 70 2.42 -1.94 -17.41
CA ASN A 70 2.11 -1.71 -18.83
C ASN A 70 3.16 -2.31 -19.79
N GLY A 71 3.63 -3.52 -19.49
CA GLY A 71 4.64 -4.23 -20.28
C GLY A 71 6.10 -3.81 -20.02
N GLN A 72 6.34 -2.76 -19.26
CA GLN A 72 7.68 -2.29 -18.92
C GLN A 72 8.13 -2.81 -17.55
N GLN A 73 9.37 -3.28 -17.44
CA GLN A 73 9.98 -3.66 -16.17
C GLN A 73 10.46 -2.41 -15.44
N LEU A 74 9.71 -1.94 -14.43
CA LEU A 74 10.07 -0.78 -13.61
C LEU A 74 10.98 -1.15 -12.43
N VAL A 75 10.73 -2.30 -11.82
CA VAL A 75 11.52 -2.87 -10.75
C VAL A 75 11.94 -4.28 -11.17
N SER A 76 13.20 -4.63 -11.00
CA SER A 76 13.67 -5.95 -11.45
C SER A 76 12.92 -7.08 -10.74
N GLU A 77 12.61 -8.15 -11.45
CA GLU A 77 11.96 -9.34 -10.89
C GLU A 77 12.80 -9.93 -9.75
N TYR A 78 14.11 -9.95 -9.91
CA TYR A 78 15.05 -10.35 -8.85
C TYR A 78 14.86 -9.53 -7.56
N TRP A 79 14.68 -8.20 -7.68
CA TRP A 79 14.42 -7.36 -6.50
C TRP A 79 13.09 -7.70 -5.83
N ILE A 80 12.03 -7.92 -6.63
CA ILE A 80 10.74 -8.35 -6.08
C ILE A 80 10.91 -9.65 -5.30
N GLU A 81 11.58 -10.64 -5.89
CA GLU A 81 11.82 -11.94 -5.26
C GLU A 81 12.57 -11.81 -3.93
N ILE A 82 13.73 -11.14 -3.94
CA ILE A 82 14.53 -11.03 -2.71
C ILE A 82 13.90 -10.13 -1.66
N SER A 83 13.18 -9.08 -2.05
CA SER A 83 12.53 -8.18 -1.09
C SER A 83 11.32 -8.80 -0.40
N THR A 84 10.64 -9.74 -1.07
CA THR A 84 9.51 -10.50 -0.53
C THR A 84 9.92 -11.84 0.09
N ALA A 85 11.19 -12.18 0.07
CA ALA A 85 11.70 -13.36 0.76
C ALA A 85 11.74 -13.15 2.30
N ARG A 86 11.52 -14.24 3.04
CA ARG A 86 11.57 -14.22 4.50
C ARG A 86 13.02 -14.19 4.99
N HIS A 87 13.57 -13.02 5.25
CA HIS A 87 14.91 -12.85 5.82
C HIS A 87 14.93 -12.98 7.35
N LEU A 88 13.87 -12.55 8.01
CA LEU A 88 13.73 -12.63 9.46
C LEU A 88 12.41 -13.31 9.83
N LYS A 89 12.41 -13.97 10.99
CA LYS A 89 11.20 -14.51 11.63
C LYS A 89 10.85 -13.61 12.81
N THR A 90 9.55 -13.38 13.04
CA THR A 90 9.09 -12.73 14.28
C THR A 90 9.36 -13.64 15.48
N GLN A 91 9.35 -13.07 16.69
CA GLN A 91 9.65 -13.80 17.93
C GLN A 91 8.82 -15.07 18.12
N ASN A 92 7.52 -15.01 17.74
CA ASN A 92 6.62 -16.17 17.81
C ASN A 92 6.65 -17.03 16.54
N GLY A 93 7.47 -16.70 15.53
CA GLY A 93 7.63 -17.48 14.29
C GLY A 93 6.45 -17.44 13.32
N THR A 94 5.36 -16.75 13.66
CA THR A 94 4.13 -16.70 12.86
C THR A 94 4.28 -15.87 11.59
N TYR A 95 4.98 -14.74 11.71
CA TYR A 95 5.20 -13.80 10.61
C TYR A 95 6.67 -13.77 10.18
N GLY A 96 6.93 -13.24 9.02
CA GLY A 96 8.27 -12.98 8.53
C GLY A 96 8.48 -11.53 8.18
N TYR A 97 9.71 -11.17 7.88
CA TYR A 97 10.07 -9.84 7.42
C TYR A 97 11.11 -9.93 6.31
N GLY A 98 10.80 -9.30 5.19
CA GLY A 98 11.67 -9.14 4.04
C GLY A 98 12.38 -7.79 4.06
N TYR A 99 12.57 -7.18 2.88
CA TYR A 99 13.11 -5.82 2.80
C TYR A 99 11.99 -4.78 2.86
N GLN A 100 11.66 -4.32 4.08
CA GLN A 100 10.59 -3.37 4.40
C GLN A 100 9.17 -3.92 4.12
N LEU A 101 9.03 -5.24 4.04
CA LEU A 101 7.78 -5.94 3.81
C LEU A 101 7.55 -6.97 4.90
N TRP A 102 6.35 -7.00 5.44
CA TRP A 102 5.92 -8.05 6.35
C TRP A 102 5.37 -9.23 5.56
N MET A 103 5.68 -10.44 6.01
CA MET A 103 5.07 -11.66 5.48
C MET A 103 3.86 -12.01 6.31
N GLU A 104 2.75 -12.21 5.67
CA GLU A 104 1.49 -12.61 6.31
C GLU A 104 1.42 -14.12 6.59
N GLN A 105 0.36 -14.56 7.28
CA GLN A 105 0.13 -15.98 7.57
C GLN A 105 -0.18 -16.79 6.31
N ARG A 106 -0.85 -16.17 5.33
CA ARG A 106 -1.14 -16.81 4.05
C ARG A 106 0.15 -17.02 3.26
N PRO A 107 0.47 -18.25 2.84
CA PRO A 107 1.71 -18.52 2.11
C PRO A 107 1.87 -17.63 0.88
N GLY A 108 3.05 -17.03 0.72
CA GLY A 108 3.37 -16.14 -0.40
C GLY A 108 2.82 -14.74 -0.31
N SER A 109 1.94 -14.44 0.66
CA SER A 109 1.42 -13.10 0.87
C SER A 109 2.37 -12.20 1.66
N PHE A 110 2.34 -10.92 1.35
CA PHE A 110 3.15 -9.90 2.01
C PHE A 110 2.44 -8.55 2.03
N GLU A 111 2.92 -7.64 2.86
CA GLU A 111 2.28 -6.35 3.04
C GLU A 111 3.26 -5.21 3.31
N TYR A 112 2.88 -4.02 2.87
CA TYR A 112 3.32 -2.77 3.45
C TYR A 112 2.38 -2.45 4.61
N ASN A 113 2.90 -2.55 5.83
CA ASN A 113 2.14 -2.24 7.03
C ASN A 113 2.57 -0.87 7.54
N GLY A 114 1.63 0.07 7.55
CA GLY A 114 1.82 1.41 8.05
C GLY A 114 1.05 1.64 9.35
N MET A 115 1.54 2.59 10.14
CA MET A 115 0.91 2.97 11.40
C MET A 115 -0.54 3.44 11.19
N LEU A 116 -1.39 3.23 12.20
CA LEU A 116 -2.78 3.68 12.27
C LEU A 116 -3.72 3.05 11.25
N GLY A 117 -3.31 1.95 10.59
CA GLY A 117 -4.15 1.17 9.67
C GLY A 117 -4.01 1.53 8.20
N GLN A 118 -2.84 2.05 7.80
CA GLN A 118 -2.46 2.20 6.40
C GLN A 118 -1.82 0.90 5.92
N ASN A 119 -2.51 0.08 5.13
CA ASN A 119 -1.96 -1.20 4.67
C ASN A 119 -2.14 -1.36 3.17
N VAL A 120 -1.16 -2.01 2.55
CA VAL A 120 -1.27 -2.58 1.20
C VAL A 120 -0.90 -4.04 1.32
N ILE A 121 -1.87 -4.93 1.18
CA ILE A 121 -1.69 -6.36 1.32
C ILE A 121 -1.76 -7.01 -0.05
N ILE A 122 -0.80 -7.85 -0.36
CA ILE A 122 -0.70 -8.53 -1.65
C ILE A 122 -0.89 -10.04 -1.43
N TYR A 123 -1.85 -10.59 -2.14
CA TYR A 123 -2.19 -12.01 -2.16
C TYR A 123 -1.94 -12.57 -3.57
N PRO A 124 -0.72 -13.06 -3.87
CA PRO A 124 -0.36 -13.52 -5.22
C PRO A 124 -1.20 -14.70 -5.70
N ASP A 125 -1.58 -15.60 -4.81
CA ASP A 125 -2.40 -16.77 -5.12
C ASP A 125 -3.88 -16.43 -5.42
N MET A 126 -4.32 -15.21 -5.10
CA MET A 126 -5.65 -14.70 -5.40
C MET A 126 -5.65 -13.62 -6.48
N ASP A 127 -4.49 -13.30 -7.05
CA ASP A 127 -4.31 -12.15 -7.97
C ASP A 127 -4.94 -10.88 -7.40
N MET A 128 -4.72 -10.60 -6.11
CA MET A 128 -5.43 -9.56 -5.37
C MET A 128 -4.49 -8.62 -4.63
N VAL A 129 -4.81 -7.33 -4.70
CA VAL A 129 -4.24 -6.27 -3.85
C VAL A 129 -5.36 -5.67 -3.02
N LEU A 130 -5.14 -5.58 -1.72
CA LEU A 130 -6.08 -4.98 -0.78
C LEU A 130 -5.44 -3.78 -0.11
N VAL A 131 -6.11 -2.65 -0.12
CA VAL A 131 -5.63 -1.41 0.49
C VAL A 131 -6.58 -0.98 1.59
N THR A 132 -6.01 -0.53 2.71
CA THR A 132 -6.75 0.14 3.77
C THR A 132 -6.13 1.48 4.10
N ASN A 133 -6.98 2.49 4.29
CA ASN A 133 -6.62 3.78 4.88
C ASN A 133 -7.49 3.99 6.11
N ALA A 134 -6.87 4.10 7.27
CA ALA A 134 -7.57 4.32 8.52
C ALA A 134 -6.82 5.34 9.40
N GLY A 135 -7.53 5.92 10.33
CA GLY A 135 -6.97 6.78 11.38
C GLY A 135 -7.28 6.18 12.75
N ASN A 136 -6.74 5.00 13.03
CA ASN A 136 -6.92 4.34 14.32
C ASN A 136 -6.41 5.22 15.46
N LYS A 137 -7.05 5.15 16.62
CA LYS A 137 -6.68 5.98 17.77
C LYS A 137 -5.34 5.60 18.37
N GLU A 138 -4.98 4.33 18.30
CA GLU A 138 -3.76 3.78 18.87
C GLU A 138 -2.80 3.35 17.78
N MET A 139 -1.54 3.69 17.94
CA MET A 139 -0.49 3.53 16.94
C MET A 139 -0.27 2.08 16.52
N PHE A 140 -0.50 1.12 17.41
CA PHE A 140 -0.29 -0.31 17.18
C PHE A 140 -1.59 -1.12 17.09
N GLN A 141 -2.73 -0.46 16.86
CA GLN A 141 -4.02 -1.13 16.59
C GLN A 141 -4.23 -1.48 15.10
N ASP A 142 -3.16 -1.78 14.40
CA ASP A 142 -3.17 -2.39 13.07
C ASP A 142 -4.01 -3.67 13.04
N CYS A 143 -3.99 -4.44 14.12
CA CYS A 143 -4.70 -5.70 14.25
C CYS A 143 -6.23 -5.60 14.06
N ILE A 144 -6.89 -4.46 14.29
CA ILE A 144 -8.34 -4.34 14.06
C ILE A 144 -8.66 -4.49 12.57
N MET A 145 -7.97 -3.72 11.71
CA MET A 145 -8.20 -3.79 10.26
C MET A 145 -7.75 -5.14 9.70
N LEU A 146 -6.58 -5.63 10.10
CA LEU A 146 -6.07 -6.93 9.69
C LEU A 146 -6.98 -8.08 10.15
N ASN A 147 -7.57 -8.02 11.34
CA ASN A 147 -8.52 -9.02 11.80
C ASN A 147 -9.83 -9.01 10.99
N ILE A 148 -10.31 -7.82 10.59
CA ILE A 148 -11.45 -7.72 9.66
C ILE A 148 -11.11 -8.36 8.33
N ILE A 149 -9.95 -8.02 7.76
CA ILE A 149 -9.48 -8.57 6.49
C ILE A 149 -9.36 -10.10 6.57
N ARG A 150 -8.71 -10.62 7.60
CA ARG A 150 -8.53 -12.06 7.83
C ARG A 150 -9.86 -12.82 8.02
N LYS A 151 -10.88 -12.13 8.53
CA LYS A 151 -12.24 -12.71 8.65
C LYS A 151 -12.88 -12.95 7.29
N TYR A 152 -12.69 -12.04 6.34
CA TYR A 152 -13.28 -12.16 4.99
C TYR A 152 -12.36 -12.92 4.01
N PHE A 153 -11.06 -12.89 4.24
CA PHE A 153 -10.04 -13.58 3.43
C PHE A 153 -9.19 -14.49 4.31
N PRO A 154 -9.78 -15.52 4.94
CA PRO A 154 -9.02 -16.45 5.77
C PRO A 154 -7.98 -17.22 4.96
N VAL A 155 -6.97 -17.76 5.63
CA VAL A 155 -5.82 -18.46 5.01
C VAL A 155 -6.25 -19.57 4.05
N ASN A 156 -7.36 -20.24 4.34
CA ASN A 156 -7.92 -21.32 3.52
C ASN A 156 -8.99 -20.84 2.50
N TYR A 157 -9.17 -19.54 2.36
CA TYR A 157 -10.06 -19.00 1.33
C TYR A 157 -9.42 -19.14 -0.05
N HIS A 158 -10.16 -19.73 -0.99
CA HIS A 158 -9.77 -19.82 -2.39
C HIS A 158 -10.89 -19.20 -3.21
N PRO A 159 -10.62 -18.13 -3.96
CA PRO A 159 -11.63 -17.55 -4.85
C PRO A 159 -11.98 -18.54 -5.96
N ALA A 160 -13.17 -18.40 -6.54
CA ALA A 160 -13.50 -19.10 -7.78
C ALA A 160 -12.59 -18.57 -8.93
N ASP A 161 -12.18 -19.45 -9.82
CA ASP A 161 -11.33 -19.09 -10.96
C ASP A 161 -11.94 -17.98 -11.82
N VAL A 162 -13.25 -17.98 -11.94
CA VAL A 162 -14.01 -16.95 -12.66
C VAL A 162 -15.22 -16.54 -11.81
N LEU A 163 -15.30 -15.26 -11.48
CA LEU A 163 -16.50 -14.71 -10.84
C LEU A 163 -17.58 -14.47 -11.91
N PRO A 164 -18.86 -14.85 -11.65
CA PRO A 164 -19.94 -14.56 -12.57
C PRO A 164 -20.10 -13.04 -12.73
N GLU A 165 -20.41 -12.61 -13.94
CA GLU A 165 -20.71 -11.20 -14.19
C GLU A 165 -21.91 -10.75 -13.36
N ASN A 166 -21.76 -9.60 -12.69
CA ASN A 166 -22.83 -8.98 -11.91
C ASN A 166 -22.87 -7.47 -12.18
N PRO A 167 -23.49 -7.04 -13.29
CA PRO A 167 -23.55 -5.63 -13.70
C PRO A 167 -24.20 -4.72 -12.65
N LEU A 168 -25.20 -5.24 -11.90
CA LEU A 168 -25.88 -4.47 -10.85
C LEU A 168 -24.95 -4.18 -9.68
N SER A 169 -24.25 -5.19 -9.19
CA SER A 169 -23.27 -5.02 -8.11
C SER A 169 -22.10 -4.13 -8.54
N TYR A 170 -21.65 -4.24 -9.79
CA TYR A 170 -20.59 -3.38 -10.33
C TYR A 170 -21.04 -1.92 -10.44
N SER A 171 -22.27 -1.65 -10.89
CA SER A 171 -22.82 -0.30 -10.95
C SER A 171 -23.00 0.30 -9.55
N LEU A 172 -23.44 -0.51 -8.58
CA LEU A 172 -23.53 -0.10 -7.18
C LEU A 172 -22.16 0.24 -6.61
N LEU A 173 -21.15 -0.60 -6.86
CA LEU A 173 -19.78 -0.36 -6.41
C LEU A 173 -19.22 0.96 -6.97
N LYS A 174 -19.38 1.18 -8.27
CA LYS A 174 -18.94 2.44 -8.91
C LYS A 174 -19.60 3.67 -8.27
N ARG A 175 -20.92 3.59 -8.02
CA ARG A 175 -21.64 4.69 -7.34
C ARG A 175 -21.09 4.94 -5.95
N LEU A 176 -20.92 3.90 -5.14
CA LEU A 176 -20.40 4.02 -3.77
C LEU A 176 -18.97 4.59 -3.76
N CYS A 177 -18.11 4.16 -4.67
CA CYS A 177 -16.76 4.72 -4.82
C CYS A 177 -16.81 6.23 -5.14
N GLY A 178 -17.68 6.64 -6.08
CA GLY A 178 -17.87 8.05 -6.41
C GLY A 178 -18.43 8.89 -5.26
N GLU A 179 -19.38 8.36 -4.49
CA GLU A 179 -19.92 9.02 -3.30
C GLU A 179 -18.83 9.21 -2.23
N LEU A 180 -17.97 8.23 -2.03
CA LEU A 180 -16.85 8.28 -1.08
C LEU A 180 -15.76 9.28 -1.54
N GLU A 181 -15.42 9.27 -2.81
CA GLU A 181 -14.44 10.19 -3.39
C GLU A 181 -14.88 11.65 -3.25
N ASN A 182 -16.15 11.93 -3.47
CA ASN A 182 -16.73 13.28 -3.36
C ASN A 182 -17.11 13.67 -1.92
N GLY A 183 -16.99 12.75 -0.97
CA GLY A 183 -17.39 12.98 0.42
C GLY A 183 -18.90 13.12 0.62
N GLU A 184 -19.70 12.58 -0.30
CA GLU A 184 -21.17 12.65 -0.30
C GLU A 184 -21.87 11.61 0.58
N ASN A 185 -21.13 10.90 1.40
CA ASN A 185 -21.70 9.86 2.27
C ASN A 185 -22.52 10.49 3.38
N ASN A 186 -23.80 10.72 3.11
CA ASN A 186 -24.78 11.44 3.95
C ASN A 186 -25.21 10.68 5.23
N ASN A 187 -24.61 9.55 5.53
CA ASN A 187 -24.97 8.75 6.69
C ASN A 187 -23.81 8.49 7.65
N ARG A 188 -23.14 9.52 8.19
CA ARG A 188 -22.55 9.48 9.54
C ARG A 188 -21.72 10.72 9.88
N SER A 189 -22.22 11.40 10.91
CA SER A 189 -21.50 12.33 11.83
C SER A 189 -20.58 13.38 11.24
N THR A 190 -21.07 14.56 11.26
CA THR A 190 -20.48 15.89 11.08
C THR A 190 -19.20 16.21 11.87
N SER A 191 -18.48 15.25 12.42
CA SER A 191 -17.34 15.54 13.31
C SER A 191 -15.94 15.52 12.67
N LEU A 192 -15.79 15.17 11.37
CA LEU A 192 -14.49 15.07 10.72
C LEU A 192 -14.15 16.18 9.72
N ARG A 193 -15.10 17.10 9.41
CA ARG A 193 -14.87 18.21 8.46
C ARG A 193 -13.93 19.33 8.95
N GLY A 194 -13.41 19.26 10.15
CA GLY A 194 -12.65 20.35 10.81
C GLY A 194 -11.14 20.21 10.86
N ARG A 195 -10.52 19.10 10.46
CA ARG A 195 -9.09 18.83 10.75
C ARG A 195 -8.12 18.90 9.58
N TRP A 196 -8.55 19.14 8.35
CA TRP A 196 -7.65 19.11 7.18
C TRP A 196 -7.49 20.47 6.48
N LYS A 197 -7.73 21.56 7.20
CA LYS A 197 -7.32 22.90 6.76
C LYS A 197 -6.19 23.37 7.66
N ARG A 198 -4.96 22.99 7.33
CA ARG A 198 -3.73 23.76 7.57
C ARG A 198 -2.58 23.15 6.78
#